data_62bff66b5b0cd96c6d232c862614c2f1
#
_entry.id   62bff66b5b0cd96c6d232c862614c2f1
#
_cell.length_a   1.000
_cell.length_b   1.000
_cell.length_c   1.000
_cell.angle_alpha   90.00
_cell.angle_beta   90.00
_cell.angle_gamma   90.00
#
_symmetry.space_group_name_H-M   'P 1'
#
loop_
_entity.id
_entity.type
_entity.pdbx_description
1 polymer ?
#
loop_
_entity_poly.entity_id
_entity_poly.type
_entity_poly.pdbx_seq_one_letter_code
_entity_poly.pdbx_strand_id
1 'polypeptide(L)'
;IDNQQHAPDRKSRKLCWEKRDEFFNCLDKINILNSLDPKNAKAVKDNCSSEKAEFEFNCATSWIEYFQEKRVAEYKRQMVIKESNESLK
;
A
#
# COMPACT_ATOMS: atom_id res chain seq x y z
N ILE A 1 8.65 -20.66 7.87
CA ILE A 1 8.70 -20.26 7.80
C ILE A 1 9.02 -20.08 7.39
N ASP A 2 8.99 -20.32 7.17
CA ASP A 2 9.29 -19.94 6.88
C ASP A 2 9.59 -19.58 6.06
N ASN A 3 9.49 -20.37 5.44
CA ASN A 3 9.92 -19.99 4.36
C ASN A 3 9.83 -18.68 3.83
N GLN A 4 8.94 -18.19 3.62
CA GLN A 4 8.80 -16.88 3.28
C GLN A 4 9.34 -15.97 4.28
N GLN A 5 9.76 -16.53 5.33
CA GLN A 5 10.31 -15.79 6.42
C GLN A 5 11.78 -15.54 6.26
N HIS A 6 12.44 -16.27 5.40
CA HIS A 6 13.87 -16.03 5.20
C HIS A 6 14.04 -14.80 4.33
N ALA A 7 15.24 -14.32 4.21
CA ALA A 7 15.53 -13.12 3.45
C ALA A 7 15.04 -13.27 2.01
N PRO A 8 14.24 -12.35 1.53
CA PRO A 8 13.74 -12.45 0.16
C PRO A 8 14.87 -12.20 -0.83
N ASP A 9 14.89 -12.97 -1.88
CA ASP A 9 15.83 -12.74 -2.94
C ASP A 9 15.31 -11.62 -3.83
N ARG A 10 16.09 -11.28 -4.85
CA ARG A 10 15.73 -10.17 -5.73
C ARG A 10 14.40 -10.41 -6.44
N LYS A 11 14.19 -11.63 -6.87
CA LYS A 11 12.97 -11.97 -7.60
C LYS A 11 11.74 -11.87 -6.70
N SER A 12 11.83 -12.38 -5.48
CA SER A 12 10.73 -12.31 -4.54
C SER A 12 10.39 -10.87 -4.19
N ARG A 13 11.42 -10.05 -4.00
CA ARG A 13 11.25 -8.65 -3.66
C ARG A 13 10.55 -7.91 -4.81
N LYS A 14 10.97 -8.18 -6.03
CA LYS A 14 10.37 -7.55 -7.19
C LYS A 14 8.90 -7.92 -7.31
N LEU A 15 8.56 -9.17 -7.09
CA LEU A 15 7.18 -9.62 -7.16
C LEU A 15 6.33 -8.95 -6.09
N CYS A 16 6.86 -8.83 -4.87
CA CYS A 16 6.17 -8.14 -3.79
C CYS A 16 5.85 -6.69 -4.20
N TRP A 17 6.84 -6.00 -4.77
CA TRP A 17 6.65 -4.61 -5.17
C TRP A 17 5.63 -4.47 -6.29
N GLU A 18 5.62 -5.41 -7.24
CA GLU A 18 4.64 -5.37 -8.32
C GLU A 18 3.21 -5.55 -7.78
N LYS A 19 3.04 -6.48 -6.85
CA LYS A 19 1.72 -6.71 -6.26
C LYS A 19 1.29 -5.54 -5.38
N ARG A 20 2.25 -4.92 -4.69
CA ARG A 20 1.96 -3.71 -3.94
C ARG A 20 1.43 -2.62 -4.86
N ASP A 21 2.09 -2.43 -6.01
CA ASP A 21 1.69 -1.38 -6.93
C ASP A 21 0.31 -1.66 -7.50
N GLU A 22 0.00 -2.91 -7.81
CA GLU A 22 -1.32 -3.27 -8.32
C GLU A 22 -2.40 -2.98 -7.29
N PHE A 23 -2.13 -3.31 -6.03
CA PHE A 23 -3.08 -3.06 -4.96
C PHE A 23 -3.29 -1.55 -4.76
N PHE A 24 -2.20 -0.80 -4.73
CA PHE A 24 -2.28 0.64 -4.53
C PHE A 24 -2.98 1.34 -5.70
N ASN A 25 -2.75 0.86 -6.91
CA ASN A 25 -3.48 1.40 -8.06
C ASN A 25 -4.98 1.15 -7.94
N CYS A 26 -5.36 -0.01 -7.43
CA CYS A 26 -6.77 -0.31 -7.19
C CYS A 26 -7.35 0.63 -6.16
N LEU A 27 -6.61 0.90 -5.08
CA LEU A 27 -7.06 1.85 -4.06
C LEU A 27 -7.23 3.25 -4.64
N ASP A 28 -6.32 3.64 -5.52
CA ASP A 28 -6.42 4.95 -6.15
C ASP A 28 -7.68 5.07 -7.00
N LYS A 29 -8.07 3.99 -7.67
CA LYS A 29 -9.26 4.00 -8.51
C LYS A 29 -10.53 4.20 -7.70
N ILE A 30 -10.55 3.76 -6.46
CA ILE A 30 -11.71 3.91 -5.61
C ILE A 30 -11.52 5.00 -4.56
N ASN A 31 -10.47 5.81 -4.73
CA ASN A 31 -10.19 6.98 -3.88
C ASN A 31 -10.02 6.64 -2.42
N ILE A 32 -9.35 5.54 -2.13
CA ILE A 32 -9.03 5.14 -0.76
C ILE A 32 -7.54 5.33 -0.53
N LEU A 33 -7.21 6.14 0.45
CA LEU A 33 -5.81 6.34 0.83
C LEU A 33 -5.37 5.29 1.84
N ASN A 34 -6.13 5.14 2.92
CA ASN A 34 -5.73 4.27 4.03
C ASN A 34 -6.55 2.99 4.02
N SER A 35 -5.95 1.93 3.48
CA SER A 35 -6.61 0.63 3.41
C SER A 35 -6.73 -0.05 4.76
N LEU A 36 -5.98 0.43 5.77
CA LEU A 36 -6.05 -0.14 7.10
C LEU A 36 -7.16 0.47 7.96
N ASP A 37 -7.76 1.55 7.50
CA ASP A 37 -8.85 2.19 8.22
C ASP A 37 -10.08 1.27 8.18
N PRO A 38 -10.66 0.93 9.34
CA PRO A 38 -11.81 0.02 9.36
C PRO A 38 -12.99 0.48 8.52
N LYS A 39 -13.19 1.79 8.39
CA LYS A 39 -14.31 2.29 7.59
C LYS A 39 -14.12 2.04 6.10
N ASN A 40 -12.89 1.78 5.67
CA ASN A 40 -12.60 1.48 4.27
C ASN A 40 -12.55 -0.01 3.98
N ALA A 41 -12.68 -0.85 5.00
CA ALA A 41 -12.46 -2.29 4.84
C ALA A 41 -13.44 -2.89 3.82
N LYS A 42 -14.70 -2.48 3.86
CA LYS A 42 -15.70 -3.05 2.96
C LYS A 42 -15.41 -2.67 1.51
N ALA A 43 -15.07 -1.42 1.26
CA ALA A 43 -14.77 -0.99 -0.10
C ALA A 43 -13.54 -1.69 -0.65
N VAL A 44 -12.52 -1.87 0.18
CA VAL A 44 -11.33 -2.61 -0.23
C VAL A 44 -11.69 -4.05 -0.56
N LYS A 45 -12.48 -4.69 0.30
CA LYS A 45 -12.89 -6.06 0.09
C LYS A 45 -13.71 -6.20 -1.19
N ASP A 46 -14.60 -5.26 -1.43
CA ASP A 46 -15.51 -5.36 -2.58
C ASP A 46 -14.82 -5.07 -3.90
N ASN A 47 -13.80 -4.23 -3.89
CA ASN A 47 -13.19 -3.77 -5.13
C ASN A 47 -11.74 -4.21 -5.35
N CYS A 48 -11.01 -4.50 -4.29
CA CYS A 48 -9.58 -4.78 -4.39
C CYS A 48 -9.17 -6.06 -3.66
N SER A 49 -10.11 -6.98 -3.44
CA SER A 49 -9.79 -8.18 -2.65
C SER A 49 -8.75 -9.05 -3.34
N SER A 50 -8.81 -9.16 -4.66
CA SER A 50 -7.86 -9.99 -5.41
C SER A 50 -6.46 -9.39 -5.30
N GLU A 51 -6.34 -8.09 -5.55
CA GLU A 51 -5.06 -7.40 -5.47
C GLU A 51 -4.50 -7.43 -4.05
N LYS A 52 -5.39 -7.29 -3.07
CA LYS A 52 -4.97 -7.34 -1.68
C LYS A 52 -4.44 -8.72 -1.31
N ALA A 53 -5.13 -9.77 -1.75
CA ALA A 53 -4.71 -11.14 -1.48
C ALA A 53 -3.35 -11.43 -2.11
N GLU A 54 -3.13 -10.99 -3.35
CA GLU A 54 -1.85 -11.18 -4.02
C GLU A 54 -0.72 -10.42 -3.30
N PHE A 55 -1.01 -9.20 -2.87
CA PHE A 55 -0.04 -8.41 -2.12
C PHE A 55 0.32 -9.11 -0.81
N GLU A 56 -0.67 -9.57 -0.08
CA GLU A 56 -0.43 -10.24 1.20
C GLU A 56 0.27 -11.58 1.02
N PHE A 57 -0.01 -12.27 -0.07
CA PHE A 57 0.62 -13.56 -0.33
C PHE A 57 2.09 -13.40 -0.68
N ASN A 58 2.43 -12.36 -1.41
CA ASN A 58 3.79 -12.20 -1.96
C ASN A 58 4.71 -11.34 -1.10
N CYS A 59 4.20 -10.76 -0.01
CA CYS A 59 4.99 -9.88 0.84
C CYS A 59 4.92 -10.34 2.29
N ALA A 60 6.01 -10.12 3.03
CA ALA A 60 6.00 -10.39 4.47
C ALA A 60 5.06 -9.42 5.16
N THR A 61 4.46 -9.86 6.27
CA THR A 61 3.48 -9.06 6.99
C THR A 61 4.02 -7.69 7.40
N SER A 62 5.26 -7.64 7.88
CA SER A 62 5.84 -6.37 8.28
C SER A 62 6.00 -5.41 7.11
N TRP A 63 6.28 -5.93 5.91
CA TRP A 63 6.38 -5.10 4.73
C TRP A 63 5.01 -4.61 4.29
N ILE A 64 3.98 -5.44 4.45
CA ILE A 64 2.62 -5.05 4.11
C ILE A 64 2.20 -3.85 4.94
N GLU A 65 2.41 -3.92 6.26
CA GLU A 65 2.07 -2.82 7.13
C GLU A 65 2.92 -1.59 6.84
N TYR A 66 4.20 -1.79 6.62
CA TYR A 66 5.10 -0.69 6.34
C TYR A 66 4.69 0.08 5.08
N PHE A 67 4.40 -0.64 4.00
CA PHE A 67 4.03 0.02 2.75
C PHE A 67 2.72 0.78 2.87
N GLN A 68 1.77 0.24 3.59
CA GLN A 68 0.49 0.93 3.74
C GLN A 68 0.63 2.18 4.61
N GLU A 69 1.40 2.09 5.67
CA GLU A 69 1.66 3.27 6.51
C GLU A 69 2.46 4.31 5.75
N LYS A 70 3.44 3.87 4.98
CA LYS A 70 4.24 4.79 4.18
C LYS A 70 3.39 5.51 3.14
N ARG A 71 2.44 4.80 2.54
CA ARG A 71 1.54 5.40 1.56
C ARG A 71 0.78 6.57 2.17
N VAL A 72 0.24 6.39 3.35
CA VAL A 72 -0.49 7.44 4.04
C VAL A 72 0.42 8.59 4.43
N ALA A 73 1.59 8.27 4.97
CA ALA A 73 2.54 9.29 5.42
C ALA A 73 3.03 10.15 4.26
N GLU A 74 3.32 9.52 3.13
CA GLU A 74 3.80 10.27 1.97
C GLU A 74 2.73 11.17 1.39
N TYR A 75 1.49 10.69 1.39
CA TYR A 75 0.39 11.52 0.91
C TYR A 75 0.24 12.77 1.77
N LYS A 76 0.27 12.60 3.09
CA LYS A 76 0.14 13.73 4.00
C LYS A 76 1.30 14.71 3.84
N ARG A 77 2.51 14.20 3.63
CA ARG A 77 3.65 15.07 3.40
C ARG A 77 3.49 15.88 2.14
N GLN A 78 3.02 15.27 1.08
CA GLN A 78 2.83 15.97 -0.19
C GLN A 78 1.76 17.06 -0.06
N MET A 79 0.71 16.78 0.69
CA MET A 79 -0.33 17.78 0.89
C MET A 79 0.18 18.98 1.68
N VAL A 80 0.99 18.73 2.70
CA VAL A 80 1.56 19.83 3.48
C VAL A 80 2.47 20.70 2.62
N ILE A 81 3.32 20.07 1.82
CA ILE A 81 4.22 20.82 0.93
C ILE A 81 3.41 21.65 -0.06
N LYS A 82 2.37 21.06 -0.62
CA LYS A 82 1.55 21.76 -1.60
C LYS A 82 0.86 22.97 -0.97
N GLU A 83 0.32 22.79 0.22
CA GLU A 83 -0.34 23.89 0.91
C GLU A 83 0.65 25.00 1.25
N SER A 84 1.86 24.64 1.68
CA SER A 84 2.88 25.63 1.98
C SER A 84 3.25 26.44 0.75
N ASN A 85 3.39 25.78 -0.38
CA ASN A 85 3.70 26.47 -1.64
C ASN A 85 2.58 27.43 -2.05
N GLU A 86 1.36 27.02 -1.86
CA GLU A 86 0.23 27.88 -2.17
C GLU A 86 0.17 29.07 -1.24
N SER A 87 0.50 28.85 0.02
CA SER A 87 0.51 29.93 0.99
C SER A 87 1.55 30.99 0.68
N LEU A 88 2.66 30.58 0.08
CA LEU A 88 3.74 31.50 -0.25
C LEU A 88 3.42 32.35 -1.47
N LYS A 89 2.46 31.99 -2.22
CA LYS A 89 2.03 32.79 -3.35
C LYS A 89 1.13 33.93 -2.90
#